data_1c977392cb20e075e7c57efe25af022a
#
_entry.id   1c977392cb20e075e7c57efe25af022a
#
_cell.length_a   1.000
_cell.length_b   1.000
_cell.length_c   1.000
_cell.angle_alpha   90.00
_cell.angle_beta   90.00
_cell.angle_gamma   90.00
#
_symmetry.space_group_name_H-M   'P 1'
#
loop_
_entity.id
_entity.type
_entity.pdbx_description
1 polymer ?
#
loop_
_entity_poly.entity_id
_entity_poly.type
_entity_poly.pdbx_seq_one_letter_code
_entity_poly.pdbx_strand_id
1 'polypeptide(L)'
;MSYDFDAALKNYADVLVRVGANVEPGKKLVFNAPVTDDPTILRLCRYIVASAYDAGARHVIVNWADEQEFKIRLEHAPDDSFTEANEWNAKALHQVIEEGGSAFSLRVADPSLLEGQDAQKIATYRATAAALRQPTRKLWNQGIGTWSLASASFQPWADKVLPNLPEDERVAKLWEMIFQVTRMFEDDPVAAWKTHSQALINRAKALTDKQYTSLKFIAPGTDLTLGLADNHIWLGGGDTTQDGRHYMPNIPTEEVFTMPHRARVDGTLTATMPLIYSGTMIDDFSLTFKGGKVVDVKAAKGEATLRKMLEIDEGATHLGEIALVPHSSPISQLGTLFYNTLFDENASCHVALGAAYHNTMKNGPFMSEEDYEAAGGNSSLVHTDFMIGSGEMQIDGIKADGSSEPVMRDGEWAFDI
;
A
#
# COMPACT_ATOMS: atom_id res chain seq x y z
N MET A 1 -7.59 13.79 -26.27
CA MET A 1 -6.60 12.85 -25.74
C MET A 1 -5.68 12.46 -26.88
N SER A 2 -4.36 12.42 -26.67
CA SER A 2 -3.36 12.09 -27.70
C SER A 2 -3.07 10.58 -27.79
N TYR A 3 -3.80 9.76 -27.04
CA TYR A 3 -3.61 8.29 -26.96
C TYR A 3 -4.94 7.56 -27.17
N ASP A 4 -4.87 6.29 -27.54
CA ASP A 4 -6.02 5.39 -27.63
C ASP A 4 -6.41 4.93 -26.23
N PHE A 5 -7.49 5.51 -25.71
CA PHE A 5 -8.01 5.24 -24.37
C PHE A 5 -8.44 3.79 -24.19
N ASP A 6 -9.07 3.19 -25.22
CA ASP A 6 -9.56 1.81 -25.12
C ASP A 6 -8.40 0.80 -25.13
N ALA A 7 -7.37 1.06 -25.92
CA ALA A 7 -6.15 0.28 -25.90
C ALA A 7 -5.45 0.38 -24.53
N ALA A 8 -5.33 1.58 -23.97
CA ALA A 8 -4.75 1.76 -22.63
C ALA A 8 -5.56 1.06 -21.53
N LEU A 9 -6.90 1.11 -21.60
CA LEU A 9 -7.78 0.42 -20.67
C LEU A 9 -7.63 -1.11 -20.75
N LYS A 10 -7.47 -1.65 -21.94
CA LYS A 10 -7.22 -3.07 -22.18
C LYS A 10 -5.84 -3.49 -21.68
N ASN A 11 -4.81 -2.70 -21.98
CA ASN A 11 -3.47 -2.90 -21.45
C ASN A 11 -3.45 -2.89 -19.91
N TYR A 12 -4.22 -2.00 -19.31
CA TYR A 12 -4.37 -1.96 -17.86
C TYR A 12 -4.94 -3.28 -17.33
N ALA A 13 -6.01 -3.79 -17.91
CA ALA A 13 -6.56 -5.10 -17.55
C ALA A 13 -5.52 -6.23 -17.67
N ASP A 14 -4.74 -6.22 -18.76
CA ASP A 14 -3.69 -7.23 -18.99
C ASP A 14 -2.58 -7.15 -17.93
N VAL A 15 -2.15 -5.96 -17.54
CA VAL A 15 -1.16 -5.77 -16.45
C VAL A 15 -1.74 -6.27 -15.12
N LEU A 16 -2.97 -5.90 -14.77
CA LEU A 16 -3.62 -6.32 -13.52
C LEU A 16 -3.73 -7.84 -13.39
N VAL A 17 -3.96 -8.53 -14.51
CA VAL A 17 -4.13 -10.00 -14.55
C VAL A 17 -2.78 -10.72 -14.62
N ARG A 18 -1.88 -10.28 -15.52
CA ARG A 18 -0.65 -11.01 -15.88
C ARG A 18 0.56 -10.63 -15.04
N VAL A 19 0.53 -9.46 -14.42
CA VAL A 19 1.58 -8.98 -13.51
C VAL A 19 1.02 -8.88 -12.10
N GLY A 20 -0.11 -8.19 -11.91
CA GLY A 20 -0.77 -8.03 -10.63
C GLY A 20 -1.07 -9.38 -9.99
N ALA A 21 -2.19 -9.97 -10.31
CA ALA A 21 -2.60 -11.26 -9.77
C ALA A 21 -1.76 -12.45 -10.30
N ASN A 22 -1.04 -12.27 -11.38
CA ASN A 22 -0.32 -13.29 -12.15
C ASN A 22 -1.10 -14.61 -12.23
N VAL A 23 -2.25 -14.54 -12.90
CA VAL A 23 -3.17 -15.67 -13.05
C VAL A 23 -2.51 -16.75 -13.91
N GLU A 24 -2.48 -17.99 -13.39
CA GLU A 24 -1.88 -19.14 -14.09
C GLU A 24 -2.92 -20.03 -14.78
N PRO A 25 -2.51 -20.72 -15.85
CA PRO A 25 -3.35 -21.71 -16.54
C PRO A 25 -3.88 -22.79 -15.57
N GLY A 26 -5.17 -23.08 -15.68
CA GLY A 26 -5.84 -24.08 -14.86
C GLY A 26 -6.22 -23.64 -13.46
N LYS A 27 -5.78 -22.47 -12.99
CA LYS A 27 -6.14 -21.92 -11.67
C LYS A 27 -7.43 -21.11 -11.70
N LYS A 28 -8.02 -20.86 -10.53
CA LYS A 28 -9.21 -20.02 -10.38
C LYS A 28 -8.79 -18.58 -10.00
N LEU A 29 -9.60 -17.61 -10.40
CA LEU A 29 -9.50 -16.21 -9.97
C LEU A 29 -10.78 -15.81 -9.23
N VAL A 30 -10.67 -15.27 -8.02
CA VAL A 30 -11.73 -14.48 -7.39
C VAL A 30 -11.49 -13.02 -7.75
N PHE A 31 -12.41 -12.43 -8.49
CA PHE A 31 -12.38 -11.03 -8.85
C PHE A 31 -13.43 -10.25 -8.05
N ASN A 32 -12.99 -9.42 -7.10
CA ASN A 32 -13.85 -8.48 -6.39
C ASN A 32 -14.04 -7.24 -7.26
N ALA A 33 -15.18 -7.16 -7.92
CA ALA A 33 -15.55 -6.10 -8.85
C ALA A 33 -16.50 -5.10 -8.17
N PRO A 34 -16.37 -3.78 -8.43
CA PRO A 34 -17.31 -2.79 -7.91
C PRO A 34 -18.67 -2.88 -8.62
N VAL A 35 -19.76 -2.71 -7.88
CA VAL A 35 -21.06 -2.36 -8.46
C VAL A 35 -21.00 -0.91 -8.90
N THR A 36 -21.32 -0.65 -10.14
CA THR A 36 -21.25 0.70 -10.73
C THR A 36 -22.14 0.81 -11.97
N ASP A 37 -22.59 2.00 -12.29
CA ASP A 37 -23.23 2.38 -13.56
C ASP A 37 -22.25 3.04 -14.56
N ASP A 38 -21.00 3.28 -14.15
CA ASP A 38 -19.97 3.82 -15.05
C ASP A 38 -19.61 2.81 -16.14
N PRO A 39 -19.90 3.13 -17.43
CA PRO A 39 -19.66 2.20 -18.52
C PRO A 39 -18.18 1.90 -18.75
N THR A 40 -17.26 2.77 -18.35
CA THR A 40 -15.83 2.59 -18.50
C THR A 40 -15.33 1.56 -17.48
N ILE A 41 -15.78 1.66 -16.24
CA ILE A 41 -15.43 0.70 -15.18
C ILE A 41 -16.02 -0.68 -15.51
N LEU A 42 -17.28 -0.74 -15.96
CA LEU A 42 -17.88 -2.02 -16.39
C LEU A 42 -17.12 -2.64 -17.57
N ARG A 43 -16.62 -1.83 -18.51
CA ARG A 43 -15.79 -2.30 -19.62
C ARG A 43 -14.45 -2.82 -19.11
N LEU A 44 -13.78 -2.11 -18.18
CA LEU A 44 -12.56 -2.60 -17.54
C LEU A 44 -12.79 -3.94 -16.83
N CYS A 45 -13.87 -4.09 -16.06
CA CYS A 45 -14.21 -5.37 -15.42
C CYS A 45 -14.32 -6.51 -16.43
N ARG A 46 -14.94 -6.25 -17.60
CA ARG A 46 -15.05 -7.25 -18.68
C ARG A 46 -13.70 -7.56 -19.31
N TYR A 47 -12.81 -6.57 -19.49
CA TYR A 47 -11.45 -6.79 -19.97
C TYR A 47 -10.62 -7.60 -18.98
N ILE A 48 -10.75 -7.36 -17.68
CA ILE A 48 -10.09 -8.16 -16.63
C ILE A 48 -10.53 -9.62 -16.71
N VAL A 49 -11.84 -9.88 -16.83
CA VAL A 49 -12.37 -11.26 -16.98
C VAL A 49 -11.87 -11.92 -18.26
N ALA A 50 -11.89 -11.21 -19.40
CA ALA A 50 -11.39 -11.72 -20.66
C ALA A 50 -9.89 -12.03 -20.60
N SER A 51 -9.08 -11.08 -20.09
CA SER A 51 -7.63 -11.26 -19.91
C SER A 51 -7.31 -12.46 -18.99
N ALA A 52 -8.10 -12.67 -17.95
CA ALA A 52 -7.92 -13.82 -17.05
C ALA A 52 -8.15 -15.16 -17.77
N TYR A 53 -9.18 -15.25 -18.63
CA TYR A 53 -9.39 -16.44 -19.45
C TYR A 53 -8.31 -16.59 -20.52
N ASP A 54 -7.87 -15.50 -21.14
CA ASP A 54 -6.76 -15.50 -22.11
C ASP A 54 -5.42 -15.87 -21.46
N ALA A 55 -5.26 -15.62 -20.15
CA ALA A 55 -4.16 -16.12 -19.34
C ALA A 55 -4.30 -17.60 -18.93
N GLY A 56 -5.42 -18.23 -19.28
CA GLY A 56 -5.69 -19.64 -19.02
C GLY A 56 -6.43 -19.95 -17.73
N ALA A 57 -7.04 -18.94 -17.08
CA ALA A 57 -7.85 -19.20 -15.88
C ALA A 57 -8.90 -20.29 -16.14
N ARG A 58 -9.02 -21.26 -15.24
CA ARG A 58 -10.04 -22.30 -15.32
C ARG A 58 -11.44 -21.76 -15.07
N HIS A 59 -11.55 -20.83 -14.13
CA HIS A 59 -12.80 -20.18 -13.73
C HIS A 59 -12.54 -18.82 -13.08
N VAL A 60 -13.24 -17.81 -13.55
CA VAL A 60 -13.26 -16.47 -12.94
C VAL A 60 -14.55 -16.32 -12.14
N ILE A 61 -14.42 -16.20 -10.83
CA ILE A 61 -15.53 -15.99 -9.90
C ILE A 61 -15.62 -14.49 -9.66
N VAL A 62 -16.61 -13.82 -10.24
CA VAL A 62 -16.81 -12.39 -10.03
C VAL A 62 -17.69 -12.18 -8.81
N ASN A 63 -17.14 -11.51 -7.81
CA ASN A 63 -17.86 -11.09 -6.59
C ASN A 63 -18.12 -9.57 -6.70
N TRP A 64 -19.37 -9.20 -6.94
CA TRP A 64 -19.81 -7.81 -7.04
C TRP A 64 -20.03 -7.22 -5.65
N ALA A 65 -19.39 -6.11 -5.34
CA ALA A 65 -19.48 -5.41 -4.08
C ALA A 65 -19.90 -3.95 -4.29
N ASP A 66 -20.88 -3.51 -3.52
CA ASP A 66 -21.37 -2.13 -3.51
C ASP A 66 -20.93 -1.45 -2.22
N GLU A 67 -20.14 -0.38 -2.32
CA GLU A 67 -19.73 0.39 -1.13
C GLU A 67 -20.90 1.16 -0.50
N GLN A 68 -21.91 1.52 -1.28
CA GLN A 68 -23.12 2.17 -0.76
C GLN A 68 -23.92 1.22 0.16
N GLU A 69 -23.90 -0.09 -0.10
CA GLU A 69 -24.52 -1.09 0.79
C GLU A 69 -23.96 -0.99 2.22
N PHE A 70 -22.65 -0.80 2.34
CA PHE A 70 -22.04 -0.65 3.67
C PHE A 70 -22.48 0.63 4.38
N LYS A 71 -22.60 1.75 3.66
CA LYS A 71 -23.17 2.99 4.22
C LYS A 71 -24.60 2.81 4.67
N ILE A 72 -25.43 2.21 3.83
CA ILE A 72 -26.85 1.89 4.17
C ILE A 72 -26.89 1.02 5.43
N ARG A 73 -26.01 0.03 5.54
CA ARG A 73 -25.91 -0.81 6.72
C ARG A 73 -25.56 -0.01 7.98
N LEU A 74 -24.62 0.94 7.91
CA LEU A 74 -24.26 1.81 9.04
C LEU A 74 -25.45 2.65 9.52
N GLU A 75 -26.31 3.09 8.61
CA GLU A 75 -27.46 3.96 8.89
C GLU A 75 -28.70 3.18 9.39
N HIS A 76 -28.89 1.93 8.97
CA HIS A 76 -30.15 1.22 9.15
C HIS A 76 -30.06 -0.09 9.93
N ALA A 77 -28.89 -0.71 10.02
CA ALA A 77 -28.77 -2.01 10.70
C ALA A 77 -28.72 -1.86 12.23
N PRO A 78 -29.19 -2.90 12.98
CA PRO A 78 -29.04 -2.93 14.43
C PRO A 78 -27.58 -2.80 14.87
N ASP A 79 -27.34 -2.08 15.98
CA ASP A 79 -25.98 -1.77 16.46
C ASP A 79 -25.13 -3.02 16.77
N ASP A 80 -25.76 -4.08 17.27
CA ASP A 80 -25.11 -5.35 17.61
C ASP A 80 -24.74 -6.20 16.38
N SER A 81 -25.33 -5.91 15.20
CA SER A 81 -25.09 -6.66 13.97
C SER A 81 -23.68 -6.43 13.36
N PHE A 82 -22.94 -5.41 13.79
CA PHE A 82 -21.60 -5.12 13.26
C PHE A 82 -20.53 -6.12 13.70
N THR A 83 -20.86 -7.00 14.64
CA THR A 83 -20.06 -8.19 14.97
C THR A 83 -20.27 -9.35 13.99
N GLU A 84 -21.07 -9.17 12.95
CA GLU A 84 -21.32 -10.15 11.89
C GLU A 84 -20.71 -9.63 10.56
N ALA A 85 -20.11 -10.54 9.80
CA ALA A 85 -19.60 -10.26 8.46
C ALA A 85 -19.87 -11.45 7.53
N ASN A 86 -19.62 -11.28 6.23
CA ASN A 86 -19.94 -12.26 5.21
C ASN A 86 -18.99 -13.47 5.24
N GLU A 87 -19.31 -14.46 6.08
CA GLU A 87 -18.51 -15.68 6.23
C GLU A 87 -18.40 -16.52 4.96
N TRP A 88 -19.49 -16.65 4.19
CA TRP A 88 -19.48 -17.53 3.03
C TRP A 88 -18.53 -16.98 1.96
N ASN A 89 -18.44 -15.67 1.80
CA ASN A 89 -17.51 -15.04 0.88
C ASN A 89 -16.05 -15.25 1.34
N ALA A 90 -15.79 -15.11 2.64
CA ALA A 90 -14.47 -15.39 3.22
C ALA A 90 -14.06 -16.86 3.02
N LYS A 91 -15.00 -17.81 3.21
CA LYS A 91 -14.75 -19.24 3.00
C LYS A 91 -14.53 -19.58 1.52
N ALA A 92 -15.29 -18.97 0.61
CA ALA A 92 -15.11 -19.15 -0.84
C ALA A 92 -13.75 -18.65 -1.31
N LEU A 93 -13.34 -17.47 -0.84
CA LEU A 93 -12.00 -16.93 -1.12
C LEU A 93 -10.92 -17.87 -0.56
N HIS A 94 -11.05 -18.27 0.70
CA HIS A 94 -10.08 -19.17 1.35
C HIS A 94 -9.87 -20.46 0.54
N GLN A 95 -10.96 -21.10 0.10
CA GLN A 95 -10.88 -22.32 -0.71
C GLN A 95 -10.12 -22.09 -2.02
N VAL A 96 -10.39 -20.99 -2.72
CA VAL A 96 -9.69 -20.69 -3.99
C VAL A 96 -8.20 -20.46 -3.76
N ILE A 97 -7.82 -19.76 -2.69
CA ILE A 97 -6.41 -19.52 -2.37
C ILE A 97 -5.72 -20.80 -1.92
N GLU A 98 -6.37 -21.64 -1.10
CA GLU A 98 -5.84 -22.95 -0.69
C GLU A 98 -5.56 -23.88 -1.89
N GLU A 99 -6.36 -23.78 -2.95
CA GLU A 99 -6.13 -24.46 -4.23
C GLU A 99 -5.02 -23.81 -5.09
N GLY A 100 -4.31 -22.81 -4.56
CA GLY A 100 -3.26 -22.06 -5.26
C GLY A 100 -3.81 -21.08 -6.29
N GLY A 101 -5.06 -20.66 -6.19
CA GLY A 101 -5.69 -19.68 -7.06
C GLY A 101 -5.25 -18.25 -6.78
N SER A 102 -5.91 -17.30 -7.42
CA SER A 102 -5.62 -15.87 -7.33
C SER A 102 -6.83 -15.08 -6.82
N ALA A 103 -6.57 -13.96 -6.14
CA ALA A 103 -7.57 -12.95 -5.83
C ALA A 103 -7.17 -11.62 -6.49
N PHE A 104 -8.14 -10.90 -7.04
CA PHE A 104 -7.94 -9.54 -7.52
C PHE A 104 -9.06 -8.63 -7.05
N SER A 105 -8.73 -7.42 -6.62
CA SER A 105 -9.71 -6.42 -6.20
C SER A 105 -9.53 -5.13 -6.98
N LEU A 106 -10.58 -4.71 -7.71
CA LEU A 106 -10.63 -3.39 -8.32
C LEU A 106 -11.35 -2.45 -7.35
N ARG A 107 -10.62 -1.48 -6.82
CA ARG A 107 -11.17 -0.49 -5.89
C ARG A 107 -11.69 0.73 -6.65
N VAL A 108 -12.93 1.07 -6.37
CA VAL A 108 -13.61 2.27 -6.85
C VAL A 108 -14.27 2.88 -5.62
N ALA A 109 -13.45 3.55 -4.81
CA ALA A 109 -13.84 4.01 -3.48
C ALA A 109 -14.01 5.54 -3.46
N ASP A 110 -15.20 6.01 -3.08
CA ASP A 110 -15.44 7.42 -2.76
C ASP A 110 -14.72 7.77 -1.44
N PRO A 111 -13.69 8.63 -1.45
CA PRO A 111 -12.95 8.97 -0.24
C PRO A 111 -13.81 9.63 0.85
N SER A 112 -14.97 10.18 0.48
CA SER A 112 -15.88 10.88 1.38
C SER A 112 -17.11 10.05 1.79
N LEU A 113 -17.25 8.82 1.30
CA LEU A 113 -18.45 8.00 1.49
C LEU A 113 -18.85 7.81 2.95
N LEU A 114 -17.87 7.64 3.83
CA LEU A 114 -18.08 7.35 5.25
C LEU A 114 -17.93 8.59 6.14
N GLU A 115 -17.81 9.79 5.56
CA GLU A 115 -17.76 11.02 6.35
C GLU A 115 -19.04 11.18 7.19
N GLY A 116 -18.86 11.45 8.49
CA GLY A 116 -19.99 11.61 9.43
C GLY A 116 -20.63 10.31 9.92
N GLN A 117 -20.17 9.15 9.46
CA GLN A 117 -20.66 7.86 9.95
C GLN A 117 -20.04 7.47 11.30
N ASP A 118 -20.69 6.56 12.03
CA ASP A 118 -20.25 6.08 13.34
C ASP A 118 -18.92 5.31 13.23
N ALA A 119 -17.85 5.92 13.75
CA ALA A 119 -16.51 5.36 13.72
C ALA A 119 -16.39 4.02 14.49
N GLN A 120 -17.17 3.85 15.57
CA GLN A 120 -17.14 2.61 16.36
C GLN A 120 -17.77 1.45 15.59
N LYS A 121 -18.90 1.65 14.90
CA LYS A 121 -19.53 0.65 14.04
C LYS A 121 -18.59 0.24 12.91
N ILE A 122 -17.94 1.22 12.27
CA ILE A 122 -16.94 0.98 11.20
C ILE A 122 -15.79 0.13 11.74
N ALA A 123 -15.21 0.50 12.88
CA ALA A 123 -14.11 -0.23 13.48
C ALA A 123 -14.50 -1.67 13.85
N THR A 124 -15.67 -1.86 14.48
CA THR A 124 -16.19 -3.17 14.86
C THR A 124 -16.36 -4.08 13.63
N TYR A 125 -17.01 -3.58 12.58
CA TYR A 125 -17.20 -4.36 11.36
C TYR A 125 -15.87 -4.70 10.67
N ARG A 126 -14.94 -3.73 10.57
CA ARG A 126 -13.61 -3.96 9.99
C ARG A 126 -12.82 -5.02 10.75
N ALA A 127 -12.85 -4.98 12.09
CA ALA A 127 -12.21 -5.99 12.93
C ALA A 127 -12.82 -7.38 12.70
N THR A 128 -14.14 -7.48 12.65
CA THR A 128 -14.88 -8.73 12.38
C THR A 128 -14.52 -9.29 11.00
N ALA A 129 -14.56 -8.45 9.97
CA ALA A 129 -14.21 -8.86 8.60
C ALA A 129 -12.72 -9.28 8.47
N ALA A 130 -11.82 -8.60 9.20
CA ALA A 130 -10.41 -8.94 9.24
C ALA A 130 -10.17 -10.31 9.90
N ALA A 131 -10.87 -10.59 11.00
CA ALA A 131 -10.81 -11.88 11.69
C ALA A 131 -11.26 -13.05 10.78
N LEU A 132 -12.33 -12.87 10.00
CA LEU A 132 -12.77 -13.87 9.02
C LEU A 132 -11.77 -14.13 7.89
N ARG A 133 -10.98 -13.13 7.53
CA ARG A 133 -9.95 -13.23 6.47
C ARG A 133 -8.60 -13.77 6.99
N GLN A 134 -8.42 -13.84 8.31
CA GLN A 134 -7.15 -14.28 8.90
C GLN A 134 -6.67 -15.66 8.39
N PRO A 135 -7.53 -16.70 8.23
CA PRO A 135 -7.09 -17.97 7.66
C PRO A 135 -6.49 -17.83 6.25
N THR A 136 -7.10 -16.99 5.41
CA THR A 136 -6.60 -16.72 4.04
C THR A 136 -5.27 -15.94 4.07
N ARG A 137 -5.15 -14.95 4.97
CA ARG A 137 -3.88 -14.22 5.16
C ARG A 137 -2.73 -15.15 5.56
N LYS A 138 -3.00 -16.17 6.38
CA LYS A 138 -1.98 -17.18 6.72
C LYS A 138 -1.49 -17.95 5.50
N LEU A 139 -2.39 -18.29 4.56
CA LEU A 139 -2.01 -18.94 3.30
C LEU A 139 -1.12 -18.01 2.46
N TRP A 140 -1.50 -16.75 2.28
CA TRP A 140 -0.67 -15.77 1.58
C TRP A 140 0.69 -15.59 2.24
N ASN A 141 0.75 -15.43 3.57
CA ASN A 141 2.02 -15.33 4.31
C ASN A 141 2.90 -16.60 4.16
N GLN A 142 2.28 -17.74 3.87
CA GLN A 142 2.96 -18.99 3.54
C GLN A 142 3.30 -19.10 2.04
N GLY A 143 3.05 -18.08 1.24
CA GLY A 143 3.28 -18.11 -0.20
C GLY A 143 2.32 -19.01 -0.98
N ILE A 144 1.08 -19.20 -0.50
CA ILE A 144 0.05 -20.00 -1.18
C ILE A 144 -0.96 -19.07 -1.84
N GLY A 145 -1.11 -19.22 -3.17
CA GLY A 145 -1.97 -18.36 -3.98
C GLY A 145 -1.44 -16.93 -4.11
N THR A 146 -2.07 -16.13 -4.93
CA THR A 146 -1.69 -14.73 -5.17
C THR A 146 -2.84 -13.78 -4.87
N TRP A 147 -2.51 -12.51 -4.65
CA TRP A 147 -3.49 -11.47 -4.54
C TRP A 147 -2.97 -10.17 -5.15
N SER A 148 -3.88 -9.34 -5.64
CA SER A 148 -3.50 -8.01 -6.11
C SER A 148 -4.67 -7.05 -6.00
N LEU A 149 -4.35 -5.76 -5.92
CA LEU A 149 -5.34 -4.71 -5.94
C LEU A 149 -4.88 -3.53 -6.81
N ALA A 150 -5.87 -2.85 -7.38
CA ALA A 150 -5.68 -1.62 -8.14
C ALA A 150 -6.93 -0.75 -8.03
N SER A 151 -6.87 0.46 -8.57
CA SER A 151 -7.98 1.41 -8.53
C SER A 151 -8.39 1.85 -9.94
N ALA A 152 -9.62 2.36 -10.07
CA ALA A 152 -10.15 2.91 -11.30
C ALA A 152 -10.74 4.30 -11.06
N SER A 153 -10.57 5.21 -12.02
CA SER A 153 -11.12 6.56 -11.96
C SER A 153 -12.65 6.56 -12.03
N PHE A 154 -13.28 7.32 -11.16
CA PHE A 154 -14.72 7.61 -11.19
C PHE A 154 -15.00 9.00 -10.57
N GLN A 155 -16.20 9.52 -10.79
CA GLN A 155 -16.49 10.93 -10.52
C GLN A 155 -16.18 11.38 -9.09
N PRO A 156 -16.64 10.72 -7.99
CA PRO A 156 -16.36 11.18 -6.63
C PRO A 156 -14.88 11.26 -6.28
N TRP A 157 -14.08 10.30 -6.74
CA TRP A 157 -12.62 10.32 -6.52
C TRP A 157 -11.95 11.40 -7.36
N ALA A 158 -12.36 11.55 -8.64
CA ALA A 158 -11.82 12.59 -9.53
C ALA A 158 -12.15 14.00 -9.01
N ASP A 159 -13.32 14.22 -8.44
CA ASP A 159 -13.73 15.48 -7.83
C ASP A 159 -12.86 15.85 -6.63
N LYS A 160 -12.50 14.87 -5.82
CA LYS A 160 -11.61 15.06 -4.65
C LYS A 160 -10.18 15.36 -5.07
N VAL A 161 -9.66 14.65 -6.06
CA VAL A 161 -8.26 14.77 -6.53
C VAL A 161 -8.06 16.03 -7.37
N LEU A 162 -9.03 16.39 -8.21
CA LEU A 162 -8.91 17.44 -9.24
C LEU A 162 -9.97 18.54 -9.11
N PRO A 163 -10.18 19.11 -7.91
CA PRO A 163 -11.27 20.07 -7.66
C PRO A 163 -11.17 21.35 -8.52
N ASN A 164 -9.97 21.68 -8.99
CA ASN A 164 -9.70 22.90 -9.77
C ASN A 164 -9.94 22.74 -11.27
N LEU A 165 -10.20 21.53 -11.77
CA LEU A 165 -10.58 21.28 -13.17
C LEU A 165 -12.09 21.36 -13.35
N PRO A 166 -12.58 21.65 -14.58
CA PRO A 166 -13.99 21.46 -14.95
C PRO A 166 -14.45 20.03 -14.62
N GLU A 167 -15.68 19.90 -14.11
CA GLU A 167 -16.20 18.61 -13.62
C GLU A 167 -16.19 17.52 -14.70
N ASP A 168 -16.54 17.88 -15.94
CA ASP A 168 -16.58 16.99 -17.10
C ASP A 168 -15.20 16.54 -17.59
N GLU A 169 -14.10 17.17 -17.14
CA GLU A 169 -12.73 16.79 -17.48
C GLU A 169 -12.06 15.91 -16.41
N ARG A 170 -12.54 15.91 -15.17
CA ARG A 170 -11.85 15.32 -14.01
C ARG A 170 -11.64 13.81 -14.14
N VAL A 171 -12.69 13.07 -14.49
CA VAL A 171 -12.62 11.60 -14.64
C VAL A 171 -11.62 11.20 -15.73
N ALA A 172 -11.67 11.89 -16.87
CA ALA A 172 -10.75 11.61 -17.97
C ALA A 172 -9.29 11.94 -17.60
N LYS A 173 -9.08 13.04 -16.86
CA LYS A 173 -7.74 13.42 -16.39
C LYS A 173 -7.21 12.45 -15.33
N LEU A 174 -8.05 12.00 -14.41
CA LEU A 174 -7.64 11.01 -13.42
C LEU A 174 -7.30 9.65 -14.08
N TRP A 175 -8.04 9.23 -15.11
CA TRP A 175 -7.65 8.06 -15.93
C TRP A 175 -6.28 8.24 -16.59
N GLU A 176 -6.01 9.40 -17.19
CA GLU A 176 -4.70 9.71 -17.78
C GLU A 176 -3.57 9.57 -16.75
N MET A 177 -3.77 10.12 -15.54
CA MET A 177 -2.82 10.03 -14.44
C MET A 177 -2.60 8.56 -14.01
N ILE A 178 -3.68 7.78 -13.85
CA ILE A 178 -3.59 6.35 -13.53
C ILE A 178 -2.78 5.62 -14.61
N PHE A 179 -3.09 5.83 -15.88
CA PHE A 179 -2.38 5.19 -17.00
C PHE A 179 -0.91 5.57 -17.04
N GLN A 180 -0.59 6.83 -16.75
CA GLN A 180 0.80 7.31 -16.69
C GLN A 180 1.58 6.57 -15.60
N VAL A 181 1.08 6.56 -14.37
CA VAL A 181 1.78 5.95 -13.22
C VAL A 181 1.77 4.42 -13.27
N THR A 182 0.84 3.84 -13.99
CA THR A 182 0.79 2.38 -14.23
C THR A 182 1.47 1.95 -15.52
N ARG A 183 2.18 2.84 -16.21
CA ARG A 183 3.01 2.57 -17.41
C ARG A 183 2.20 2.12 -18.64
N MET A 184 0.93 2.56 -18.75
CA MET A 184 0.08 2.14 -19.87
C MET A 184 0.44 2.81 -21.20
N PHE A 185 1.37 3.78 -21.18
CA PHE A 185 1.86 4.46 -22.37
C PHE A 185 3.15 3.86 -22.94
N GLU A 186 3.68 2.81 -22.30
CA GLU A 186 4.79 2.04 -22.83
C GLU A 186 4.33 1.14 -24.00
N ASP A 187 5.25 0.78 -24.89
CA ASP A 187 4.95 -0.09 -26.05
C ASP A 187 4.42 -1.47 -25.61
N ASP A 188 4.98 -2.02 -24.54
CA ASP A 188 4.53 -3.25 -23.88
C ASP A 188 4.45 -3.02 -22.35
N PRO A 189 3.29 -2.61 -21.82
CA PRO A 189 3.12 -2.34 -20.40
C PRO A 189 3.38 -3.56 -19.50
N VAL A 190 3.09 -4.78 -19.96
CA VAL A 190 3.38 -6.00 -19.20
C VAL A 190 4.88 -6.22 -19.06
N ALA A 191 5.65 -6.04 -20.15
CA ALA A 191 7.10 -6.13 -20.12
C ALA A 191 7.72 -4.99 -19.28
N ALA A 192 7.21 -3.77 -19.40
CA ALA A 192 7.64 -2.62 -18.62
C ALA A 192 7.46 -2.88 -17.10
N TRP A 193 6.33 -3.43 -16.67
CA TRP A 193 6.09 -3.79 -15.28
C TRP A 193 7.02 -4.91 -14.79
N LYS A 194 7.30 -5.93 -15.61
CA LYS A 194 8.26 -6.99 -15.25
C LYS A 194 9.67 -6.42 -15.07
N THR A 195 10.08 -5.51 -15.94
CA THR A 195 11.38 -4.81 -15.83
C THR A 195 11.44 -3.95 -14.56
N HIS A 196 10.39 -3.19 -14.28
CA HIS A 196 10.29 -2.37 -13.09
C HIS A 196 10.30 -3.21 -11.80
N SER A 197 9.49 -4.26 -11.75
CA SER A 197 9.49 -5.22 -10.63
C SER A 197 10.88 -5.78 -10.37
N GLN A 198 11.60 -6.22 -11.44
CA GLN A 198 12.95 -6.76 -11.28
C GLN A 198 13.93 -5.68 -10.77
N ALA A 199 13.80 -4.43 -11.18
CA ALA A 199 14.62 -3.33 -10.66
C ALA A 199 14.38 -3.11 -9.16
N LEU A 200 13.13 -3.13 -8.69
CA LEU A 200 12.80 -3.04 -7.27
C LEU A 200 13.34 -4.24 -6.47
N ILE A 201 13.20 -5.47 -6.98
CA ILE A 201 13.76 -6.68 -6.37
C ILE A 201 15.28 -6.57 -6.22
N ASN A 202 15.98 -6.15 -7.28
CA ASN A 202 17.43 -6.00 -7.26
C ASN A 202 17.85 -4.96 -6.22
N ARG A 203 17.11 -3.85 -6.12
CA ARG A 203 17.36 -2.79 -5.15
C ARG A 203 17.14 -3.25 -3.71
N ALA A 204 16.00 -3.91 -3.45
CA ALA A 204 15.70 -4.52 -2.15
C ALA A 204 16.78 -5.53 -1.73
N LYS A 205 17.24 -6.37 -2.68
CA LYS A 205 18.34 -7.29 -2.43
C LYS A 205 19.64 -6.56 -2.10
N ALA A 206 20.01 -5.53 -2.87
CA ALA A 206 21.22 -4.76 -2.64
C ALA A 206 21.22 -4.10 -1.25
N LEU A 207 20.10 -3.52 -0.83
CA LEU A 207 19.93 -2.94 0.51
C LEU A 207 19.99 -4.01 1.62
N THR A 208 19.37 -5.18 1.39
CA THR A 208 19.45 -6.31 2.32
C THR A 208 20.89 -6.79 2.48
N ASP A 209 21.64 -6.93 1.39
CA ASP A 209 23.04 -7.41 1.43
C ASP A 209 23.97 -6.44 2.18
N LYS A 210 23.64 -5.14 2.19
CA LYS A 210 24.43 -4.11 2.90
C LYS A 210 24.27 -4.16 4.42
N GLN A 211 23.16 -4.68 4.95
CA GLN A 211 22.88 -4.85 6.39
C GLN A 211 23.27 -3.60 7.21
N TYR A 212 22.79 -2.42 6.80
CA TYR A 212 22.99 -1.20 7.58
C TYR A 212 22.41 -1.33 8.99
N THR A 213 23.09 -0.81 9.99
CA THR A 213 22.58 -0.78 11.37
C THR A 213 21.56 0.32 11.57
N SER A 214 21.66 1.40 10.77
CA SER A 214 20.71 2.52 10.77
C SER A 214 20.77 3.29 9.47
N LEU A 215 19.73 4.10 9.26
CA LEU A 215 19.66 5.12 8.22
C LEU A 215 19.65 6.50 8.87
N LYS A 216 20.37 7.45 8.28
CA LYS A 216 20.35 8.87 8.66
C LYS A 216 19.60 9.66 7.60
N PHE A 217 18.53 10.33 7.99
CA PHE A 217 17.70 11.18 7.14
C PHE A 217 17.98 12.64 7.43
N ILE A 218 18.24 13.44 6.40
CA ILE A 218 18.40 14.89 6.46
C ILE A 218 17.58 15.52 5.34
N ALA A 219 16.64 16.39 5.72
CA ALA A 219 15.84 17.23 4.82
C ALA A 219 15.32 18.45 5.59
N PRO A 220 14.71 19.46 4.95
CA PRO A 220 14.08 20.56 5.68
C PRO A 220 13.09 20.06 6.75
N GLY A 221 13.35 20.41 8.02
CA GLY A 221 12.54 19.98 9.16
C GLY A 221 12.76 18.52 9.60
N THR A 222 13.60 17.76 8.91
CA THR A 222 13.91 16.36 9.24
C THR A 222 15.39 16.19 9.55
N ASP A 223 15.67 15.68 10.74
CA ASP A 223 16.98 15.20 11.20
C ASP A 223 16.73 13.97 12.06
N LEU A 224 16.71 12.79 11.42
CA LEU A 224 16.33 11.53 12.03
C LEU A 224 17.42 10.48 11.84
N THR A 225 17.74 9.76 12.91
CA THR A 225 18.49 8.49 12.86
C THR A 225 17.52 7.37 13.16
N LEU A 226 17.34 6.47 12.19
CA LEU A 226 16.43 5.34 12.24
C LEU A 226 17.24 4.05 12.24
N GLY A 227 17.33 3.38 13.42
CA GLY A 227 17.95 2.07 13.53
C GLY A 227 17.12 1.01 12.85
N LEU A 228 17.76 0.12 12.10
CA LEU A 228 17.11 -1.02 11.46
C LEU A 228 17.12 -2.23 12.40
N ALA A 229 16.10 -3.08 12.31
CA ALA A 229 16.05 -4.31 13.09
C ALA A 229 17.20 -5.26 12.70
N ASP A 230 17.68 -6.03 13.65
CA ASP A 230 18.72 -7.01 13.36
C ASP A 230 18.16 -8.10 12.44
N ASN A 231 18.91 -8.47 11.39
CA ASN A 231 18.44 -9.36 10.34
C ASN A 231 17.20 -8.88 9.56
N HIS A 232 17.03 -7.56 9.45
CA HIS A 232 16.01 -7.00 8.58
C HIS A 232 16.21 -7.42 7.12
N ILE A 233 15.11 -7.50 6.39
CA ILE A 233 15.06 -7.79 4.96
C ILE A 233 14.34 -6.65 4.28
N TRP A 234 14.93 -6.09 3.24
CA TRP A 234 14.25 -5.17 2.35
C TRP A 234 13.41 -5.95 1.35
N LEU A 235 12.19 -5.52 1.14
CA LEU A 235 11.24 -6.05 0.19
C LEU A 235 10.89 -4.98 -0.83
N GLY A 236 10.45 -5.40 -2.01
CA GLY A 236 10.00 -4.52 -3.09
C GLY A 236 9.87 -5.29 -4.39
N GLY A 237 9.09 -4.74 -5.32
CA GLY A 237 8.92 -5.34 -6.64
C GLY A 237 7.96 -6.54 -6.67
N GLY A 238 7.19 -6.75 -5.61
CA GLY A 238 6.21 -7.83 -5.52
C GLY A 238 6.59 -8.95 -4.55
N ASP A 239 5.86 -10.05 -4.62
CA ASP A 239 6.02 -11.21 -3.76
C ASP A 239 6.09 -12.50 -4.60
N THR A 240 6.54 -13.61 -4.02
CA THR A 240 6.72 -14.87 -4.73
C THR A 240 6.13 -16.01 -3.91
N THR A 241 5.27 -16.79 -4.54
CA THR A 241 4.65 -17.97 -3.93
C THR A 241 5.67 -19.11 -3.75
N GLN A 242 5.31 -20.13 -2.94
CA GLN A 242 6.18 -21.30 -2.72
C GLN A 242 6.49 -22.08 -4.01
N ASP A 243 5.59 -22.05 -4.99
CA ASP A 243 5.78 -22.69 -6.30
C ASP A 243 6.55 -21.81 -7.30
N GLY A 244 7.03 -20.63 -6.86
CA GLY A 244 7.88 -19.74 -7.65
C GLY A 244 7.13 -18.75 -8.53
N ARG A 245 5.81 -18.61 -8.38
CA ARG A 245 5.00 -17.63 -9.08
C ARG A 245 5.19 -16.25 -8.47
N HIS A 246 5.79 -15.34 -9.24
CA HIS A 246 5.97 -13.95 -8.85
C HIS A 246 4.73 -13.12 -9.20
N TYR A 247 4.28 -12.22 -8.30
CA TYR A 247 3.11 -11.38 -8.49
C TYR A 247 3.28 -10.02 -7.79
N MET A 248 2.46 -9.04 -8.19
CA MET A 248 2.49 -7.69 -7.63
C MET A 248 1.23 -7.45 -6.78
N PRO A 249 1.33 -7.43 -5.46
CA PRO A 249 0.20 -7.17 -4.58
C PRO A 249 -0.50 -5.83 -4.85
N ASN A 250 0.28 -4.81 -5.17
CA ASN A 250 -0.18 -3.44 -5.41
C ASN A 250 0.21 -2.97 -6.80
N ILE A 251 -0.75 -2.38 -7.54
CA ILE A 251 -0.50 -1.68 -8.80
C ILE A 251 -1.19 -0.30 -8.73
N PRO A 252 -0.41 0.80 -8.70
CA PRO A 252 1.05 0.88 -8.82
C PRO A 252 1.81 0.55 -7.52
N THR A 253 3.14 0.34 -7.64
CA THR A 253 4.12 0.35 -6.55
C THR A 253 5.47 0.84 -7.07
N GLU A 254 6.17 1.64 -6.27
CA GLU A 254 7.45 2.28 -6.60
C GLU A 254 8.50 2.11 -5.50
N GLU A 255 8.13 1.43 -4.43
CA GLU A 255 8.89 1.37 -3.18
C GLU A 255 9.78 0.14 -3.04
N VAL A 256 10.80 0.32 -2.19
CA VAL A 256 11.43 -0.76 -1.44
C VAL A 256 11.36 -0.43 0.05
N PHE A 257 10.94 -1.37 0.88
CA PHE A 257 10.63 -1.12 2.29
C PHE A 257 11.22 -2.17 3.22
N THR A 258 11.38 -1.78 4.47
CA THR A 258 11.78 -2.67 5.57
C THR A 258 11.25 -2.13 6.90
N MET A 259 11.60 -2.81 8.00
CA MET A 259 11.18 -2.41 9.33
C MET A 259 12.27 -1.67 10.09
N PRO A 260 11.93 -0.55 10.76
CA PRO A 260 12.75 0.04 11.82
C PRO A 260 12.87 -0.91 13.02
N HIS A 261 13.92 -0.75 13.81
CA HIS A 261 13.95 -1.31 15.15
C HIS A 261 13.13 -0.43 16.09
N ARG A 262 12.09 -0.99 16.75
CA ARG A 262 11.13 -0.23 17.58
C ARG A 262 11.76 0.70 18.62
N ALA A 263 12.95 0.38 19.14
CA ALA A 263 13.60 1.14 20.19
C ALA A 263 14.82 1.99 19.71
N ARG A 264 15.11 2.05 18.42
CA ARG A 264 16.33 2.69 17.89
C ARG A 264 16.02 3.81 16.90
N VAL A 265 15.06 4.68 17.22
CA VAL A 265 14.73 5.86 16.41
C VAL A 265 14.88 7.11 17.27
N ASP A 266 15.71 8.06 16.82
CA ASP A 266 16.00 9.30 17.52
C ASP A 266 16.08 10.48 16.55
N GLY A 267 15.45 11.60 16.92
CA GLY A 267 15.45 12.83 16.11
C GLY A 267 14.07 13.31 15.75
N THR A 268 14.00 14.22 14.79
CA THR A 268 12.74 14.84 14.33
C THR A 268 12.48 14.49 12.88
N LEU A 269 11.23 14.22 12.57
CA LEU A 269 10.71 13.85 11.28
C LEU A 269 9.54 14.75 10.92
N THR A 270 9.57 15.37 9.74
CA THR A 270 8.49 16.24 9.22
C THR A 270 7.83 15.58 8.03
N ALA A 271 6.49 15.52 8.06
CA ALA A 271 5.71 15.05 6.93
C ALA A 271 5.76 16.06 5.77
N THR A 272 5.87 15.55 4.56
CA THR A 272 5.92 16.36 3.32
C THR A 272 4.58 16.44 2.60
N MET A 273 3.62 15.59 3.00
CA MET A 273 2.26 15.58 2.46
C MET A 273 1.24 15.44 3.60
N PRO A 274 0.00 15.94 3.42
CA PRO A 274 -1.07 15.72 4.39
C PRO A 274 -1.39 14.23 4.57
N LEU A 275 -1.67 13.83 5.82
CA LEU A 275 -2.18 12.51 6.17
C LEU A 275 -3.71 12.57 6.34
N ILE A 276 -4.41 11.66 5.69
CA ILE A 276 -5.85 11.47 5.91
C ILE A 276 -6.06 10.28 6.85
N TYR A 277 -6.47 10.57 8.07
CA TYR A 277 -6.74 9.53 9.07
C TYR A 277 -8.15 9.63 9.62
N SER A 278 -8.93 8.56 9.49
CA SER A 278 -10.34 8.50 9.94
C SER A 278 -11.19 9.69 9.47
N GLY A 279 -11.01 10.12 8.21
CA GLY A 279 -11.74 11.25 7.62
C GLY A 279 -11.23 12.64 8.05
N THR A 280 -10.20 12.72 8.90
CA THR A 280 -9.58 13.98 9.31
C THR A 280 -8.27 14.20 8.55
N MET A 281 -8.10 15.40 7.99
CA MET A 281 -6.83 15.83 7.43
C MET A 281 -5.89 16.29 8.56
N ILE A 282 -4.70 15.67 8.63
CA ILE A 282 -3.59 16.07 9.47
C ILE A 282 -2.55 16.69 8.55
N ASP A 283 -2.21 17.96 8.78
CA ASP A 283 -1.42 18.73 7.83
C ASP A 283 -0.32 19.52 8.51
N ASP A 284 0.83 19.67 7.81
CA ASP A 284 2.03 20.34 8.30
C ASP A 284 2.41 19.86 9.70
N PHE A 285 2.74 18.57 9.77
CA PHE A 285 3.02 17.92 11.07
C PHE A 285 4.44 17.37 11.15
N SER A 286 4.93 17.32 12.38
CA SER A 286 6.22 16.73 12.72
C SER A 286 6.12 15.89 14.00
N LEU A 287 6.97 14.86 14.04
CA LEU A 287 7.11 13.96 15.17
C LEU A 287 8.55 13.98 15.66
N THR A 288 8.75 14.03 16.98
CA THR A 288 10.07 13.85 17.59
C THR A 288 10.13 12.51 18.28
N PHE A 289 11.16 11.73 17.96
CA PHE A 289 11.40 10.40 18.50
C PHE A 289 12.57 10.42 19.49
N LYS A 290 12.45 9.61 20.54
CA LYS A 290 13.52 9.32 21.47
C LYS A 290 13.46 7.85 21.90
N GLY A 291 14.53 7.11 21.63
CA GLY A 291 14.58 5.68 21.93
C GLY A 291 13.45 4.91 21.25
N GLY A 292 13.10 5.25 20.01
CA GLY A 292 12.05 4.66 19.19
C GLY A 292 10.64 5.19 19.44
N LYS A 293 10.40 5.90 20.55
CA LYS A 293 9.06 6.36 20.93
C LYS A 293 8.83 7.81 20.53
N VAL A 294 7.65 8.13 20.00
CA VAL A 294 7.20 9.52 19.80
C VAL A 294 7.09 10.22 21.14
N VAL A 295 7.83 11.33 21.33
CA VAL A 295 7.85 12.14 22.54
C VAL A 295 7.28 13.53 22.35
N ASP A 296 7.20 14.03 21.11
CA ASP A 296 6.55 15.30 20.79
C ASP A 296 5.83 15.20 19.43
N VAL A 297 4.71 15.89 19.34
CA VAL A 297 3.84 15.96 18.17
C VAL A 297 3.47 17.41 17.94
N LYS A 298 3.63 17.88 16.71
CA LYS A 298 3.16 19.20 16.26
C LYS A 298 2.43 19.03 14.93
N ALA A 299 1.31 19.74 14.77
CA ALA A 299 0.60 19.81 13.49
C ALA A 299 -0.13 21.15 13.38
N ALA A 300 -0.15 21.73 12.18
CA ALA A 300 -0.96 22.93 11.93
C ALA A 300 -2.45 22.59 11.91
N LYS A 301 -2.81 21.38 11.45
CA LYS A 301 -4.19 20.87 11.46
C LYS A 301 -4.19 19.41 11.94
N GLY A 302 -5.27 19.02 12.63
CA GLY A 302 -5.53 17.63 12.98
C GLY A 302 -4.66 17.05 14.11
N GLU A 303 -3.90 17.87 14.88
CA GLU A 303 -3.01 17.40 15.96
C GLU A 303 -3.74 16.51 16.97
N ALA A 304 -4.96 16.89 17.37
CA ALA A 304 -5.74 16.11 18.34
C ALA A 304 -6.07 14.70 17.81
N THR A 305 -6.32 14.56 16.51
CA THR A 305 -6.56 13.25 15.87
C THR A 305 -5.28 12.41 15.83
N LEU A 306 -4.14 13.01 15.51
CA LEU A 306 -2.84 12.33 15.51
C LEU A 306 -2.47 11.85 16.93
N ARG A 307 -2.68 12.68 17.96
CA ARG A 307 -2.47 12.28 19.36
C ARG A 307 -3.37 11.12 19.79
N LYS A 308 -4.65 11.12 19.40
CA LYS A 308 -5.56 10.01 19.67
C LYS A 308 -5.15 8.71 18.97
N MET A 309 -4.59 8.79 17.76
CA MET A 309 -4.05 7.63 17.07
C MET A 309 -2.89 7.01 17.86
N LEU A 310 -2.00 7.83 18.41
CA LEU A 310 -0.86 7.39 19.22
C LEU A 310 -1.28 6.81 20.60
N GLU A 311 -2.52 7.04 21.04
CA GLU A 311 -3.08 6.49 22.30
C GLU A 311 -3.77 5.13 22.13
N ILE A 312 -3.89 4.60 20.91
CA ILE A 312 -4.60 3.33 20.63
C ILE A 312 -3.93 2.16 21.34
N ASP A 313 -2.60 2.06 21.23
CA ASP A 313 -1.77 1.09 21.95
C ASP A 313 -0.32 1.60 22.06
N GLU A 314 0.54 0.86 22.75
CA GLU A 314 1.94 1.24 22.89
C GLU A 314 2.68 1.25 21.54
N GLY A 315 2.41 0.26 20.69
CA GLY A 315 3.03 0.14 19.38
C GLY A 315 2.69 1.30 18.43
N ALA A 316 1.53 1.94 18.60
CA ALA A 316 1.14 3.11 17.81
C ALA A 316 2.10 4.30 17.95
N THR A 317 2.90 4.35 19.03
CA THR A 317 3.92 5.39 19.26
C THR A 317 5.27 5.09 18.63
N HIS A 318 5.44 3.97 17.95
CA HIS A 318 6.67 3.52 17.32
C HIS A 318 6.51 3.40 15.80
N LEU A 319 7.63 3.47 15.08
CA LEU A 319 7.63 3.19 13.64
C LEU A 319 7.62 1.68 13.39
N GLY A 320 6.80 1.24 12.42
CA GLY A 320 6.73 -0.12 11.92
C GLY A 320 7.30 -0.30 10.52
N GLU A 321 7.40 0.79 9.75
CA GLU A 321 7.89 0.75 8.38
C GLU A 321 8.77 1.93 8.04
N ILE A 322 9.75 1.68 7.16
CA ILE A 322 10.46 2.66 6.36
C ILE A 322 10.48 2.20 4.91
N ALA A 323 9.95 3.02 4.03
CA ALA A 323 9.95 2.79 2.58
C ALA A 323 10.72 3.88 1.85
N LEU A 324 11.47 3.47 0.85
CA LEU A 324 12.28 4.35 0.00
C LEU A 324 11.73 4.36 -1.41
N VAL A 325 11.36 5.55 -1.87
CA VAL A 325 10.81 5.83 -3.20
C VAL A 325 11.60 7.00 -3.79
N PRO A 326 12.14 6.90 -5.02
CA PRO A 326 12.87 8.01 -5.63
C PRO A 326 11.91 9.15 -5.99
N HIS A 327 12.38 10.39 -5.87
CA HIS A 327 11.61 11.59 -6.22
C HIS A 327 11.23 11.63 -7.70
N SER A 328 12.01 10.99 -8.57
CA SER A 328 11.69 10.79 -9.98
C SER A 328 10.60 9.77 -10.26
N SER A 329 10.01 9.12 -9.23
CA SER A 329 8.91 8.18 -9.45
C SER A 329 7.75 8.84 -10.20
N PRO A 330 7.04 8.11 -11.08
CA PRO A 330 5.94 8.69 -11.87
C PRO A 330 4.84 9.33 -11.00
N ILE A 331 4.58 8.78 -9.81
CA ILE A 331 3.56 9.30 -8.89
C ILE A 331 4.05 10.61 -8.26
N SER A 332 5.31 10.65 -7.79
CA SER A 332 5.93 11.86 -7.24
C SER A 332 5.87 13.02 -8.22
N GLN A 333 6.19 12.76 -9.50
CA GLN A 333 6.25 13.78 -10.54
C GLN A 333 4.87 14.38 -10.91
N LEU A 334 3.77 13.74 -10.53
CA LEU A 334 2.44 14.32 -10.67
C LEU A 334 2.15 15.42 -9.65
N GLY A 335 2.86 15.44 -8.50
CA GLY A 335 2.69 16.45 -7.46
C GLY A 335 1.26 16.56 -6.92
N THR A 336 0.53 15.46 -6.92
CA THR A 336 -0.91 15.41 -6.62
C THR A 336 -1.17 14.46 -5.47
N LEU A 337 -1.99 14.89 -4.49
CA LEU A 337 -2.52 14.01 -3.46
C LEU A 337 -3.73 13.26 -4.02
N PHE A 338 -3.67 11.94 -4.04
CA PHE A 338 -4.72 11.10 -4.62
C PHE A 338 -5.85 10.77 -3.64
N TYR A 339 -5.66 10.99 -2.34
CA TYR A 339 -6.59 10.53 -1.30
C TYR A 339 -6.83 9.01 -1.36
N ASN A 340 -5.81 8.29 -1.80
CA ASN A 340 -5.81 6.85 -1.98
C ASN A 340 -4.43 6.33 -1.58
N THR A 341 -4.35 5.60 -0.47
CA THR A 341 -3.10 5.11 0.12
C THR A 341 -2.23 4.37 -0.91
N LEU A 342 -2.84 3.55 -1.78
CA LEU A 342 -2.12 2.84 -2.84
C LEU A 342 -1.28 3.74 -3.75
N PHE A 343 -1.72 4.98 -3.98
CA PHE A 343 -0.99 5.97 -4.79
C PHE A 343 -0.11 6.85 -3.92
N ASP A 344 -0.66 7.36 -2.81
CA ASP A 344 -0.01 8.38 -2.01
C ASP A 344 1.24 7.84 -1.30
N GLU A 345 1.23 6.59 -0.81
CA GLU A 345 2.41 5.92 -0.23
C GLU A 345 3.55 5.78 -1.25
N ASN A 346 3.22 5.59 -2.52
CA ASN A 346 4.18 5.45 -3.61
C ASN A 346 4.63 6.80 -4.24
N ALA A 347 4.18 7.93 -3.68
CA ALA A 347 4.58 9.25 -4.13
C ALA A 347 5.95 9.68 -3.60
N SER A 348 6.41 9.18 -2.45
CA SER A 348 7.72 9.54 -1.88
C SER A 348 8.17 8.53 -0.83
N CYS A 349 9.41 8.68 -0.35
CA CYS A 349 9.82 7.98 0.88
C CYS A 349 8.79 8.22 1.98
N HIS A 350 8.42 7.17 2.69
CA HIS A 350 7.44 7.24 3.76
C HIS A 350 7.81 6.36 4.94
N VAL A 351 7.15 6.58 6.05
CA VAL A 351 7.23 5.73 7.24
C VAL A 351 5.82 5.39 7.71
N ALA A 352 5.64 4.25 8.36
CA ALA A 352 4.41 3.93 9.07
C ALA A 352 4.56 4.01 10.57
N LEU A 353 3.60 4.66 11.24
CA LEU A 353 3.38 4.49 12.67
C LEU A 353 2.62 3.19 12.92
N GLY A 354 3.09 2.40 13.90
CA GLY A 354 2.41 1.17 14.32
C GLY A 354 3.08 -0.13 13.88
N ALA A 355 2.26 -1.11 13.48
CA ALA A 355 2.70 -2.48 13.23
C ALA A 355 3.75 -2.60 12.12
N ALA A 356 4.77 -3.41 12.34
CA ALA A 356 5.72 -3.80 11.33
C ALA A 356 5.29 -5.12 10.65
N TYR A 357 5.73 -5.32 9.39
CA TYR A 357 5.47 -6.56 8.66
C TYR A 357 6.50 -7.62 9.01
N HIS A 358 6.06 -8.78 9.50
CA HIS A 358 6.93 -9.87 9.93
C HIS A 358 7.88 -10.39 8.82
N ASN A 359 7.45 -10.34 7.56
CA ASN A 359 8.25 -10.76 6.40
C ASN A 359 9.43 -9.82 6.09
N THR A 360 9.51 -8.65 6.70
CA THR A 360 10.67 -7.76 6.63
C THR A 360 11.79 -8.11 7.61
N MET A 361 11.67 -9.23 8.33
CA MET A 361 12.69 -9.80 9.19
C MET A 361 12.91 -11.28 8.83
N LYS A 362 14.17 -11.72 8.83
CA LYS A 362 14.53 -13.12 8.58
C LYS A 362 13.87 -14.03 9.62
N ASN A 363 13.11 -15.02 9.16
CA ASN A 363 12.27 -15.91 9.95
C ASN A 363 11.13 -15.23 10.73
N GLY A 364 10.89 -13.94 10.56
CA GLY A 364 9.85 -13.18 11.26
C GLY A 364 8.45 -13.83 11.23
N PRO A 365 7.94 -14.33 10.07
CA PRO A 365 6.63 -15.00 10.01
C PRO A 365 6.49 -16.28 10.87
N PHE A 366 7.60 -16.82 11.36
CA PHE A 366 7.66 -18.06 12.18
C PHE A 366 8.03 -17.79 13.64
N MET A 367 8.28 -16.52 14.01
CA MET A 367 8.59 -16.11 15.37
C MET A 367 7.31 -15.99 16.22
N SER A 368 7.45 -16.16 17.54
CA SER A 368 6.43 -15.70 18.47
C SER A 368 6.41 -14.16 18.49
N GLU A 369 5.29 -13.55 18.89
CA GLU A 369 5.22 -12.08 19.05
C GLU A 369 6.28 -11.56 20.02
N GLU A 370 6.55 -12.30 21.14
CA GLU A 370 7.56 -11.94 22.12
C GLU A 370 8.98 -11.95 21.51
N ASP A 371 9.33 -13.00 20.75
CA ASP A 371 10.62 -13.09 20.08
C ASP A 371 10.77 -12.03 18.99
N TYR A 372 9.69 -11.76 18.24
CA TYR A 372 9.66 -10.74 17.21
C TYR A 372 9.89 -9.34 17.77
N GLU A 373 9.21 -8.99 18.86
CA GLU A 373 9.42 -7.70 19.54
C GLU A 373 10.80 -7.60 20.17
N ALA A 374 11.32 -8.69 20.77
CA ALA A 374 12.67 -8.74 21.32
C ALA A 374 13.75 -8.53 20.23
N ALA A 375 13.48 -8.99 19.01
CA ALA A 375 14.34 -8.75 17.84
C ALA A 375 14.20 -7.34 17.22
N GLY A 376 13.32 -6.51 17.75
CA GLY A 376 13.13 -5.13 17.34
C GLY A 376 11.88 -4.88 16.48
N GLY A 377 11.04 -5.89 16.28
CA GLY A 377 9.74 -5.74 15.62
C GLY A 377 8.77 -4.90 16.45
N ASN A 378 7.80 -4.28 15.81
CA ASN A 378 6.77 -3.52 16.48
C ASN A 378 5.39 -4.10 16.18
N SER A 379 4.66 -4.49 17.23
CA SER A 379 3.29 -4.96 17.17
C SER A 379 2.33 -3.83 17.56
N SER A 380 1.27 -3.64 16.78
CA SER A 380 0.25 -2.62 17.01
C SER A 380 -1.07 -2.97 16.33
N LEU A 381 -2.16 -2.36 16.76
CA LEU A 381 -3.46 -2.41 16.10
C LEU A 381 -3.56 -1.44 14.92
N VAL A 382 -2.63 -0.50 14.79
CA VAL A 382 -2.55 0.46 13.69
C VAL A 382 -1.34 0.20 12.80
N HIS A 383 -1.45 0.61 11.54
CA HIS A 383 -0.37 0.78 10.58
C HIS A 383 -0.80 1.95 9.71
N THR A 384 -0.09 3.06 9.82
CA THR A 384 -0.50 4.32 9.18
C THR A 384 0.70 4.99 8.53
N ASP A 385 0.72 4.98 7.20
CA ASP A 385 1.76 5.55 6.37
C ASP A 385 1.62 7.06 6.26
N PHE A 386 2.74 7.77 6.26
CA PHE A 386 2.81 9.17 5.92
C PHE A 386 4.14 9.52 5.23
N MET A 387 4.06 10.43 4.26
CA MET A 387 5.13 10.78 3.35
C MET A 387 6.11 11.74 4.00
N ILE A 388 7.40 11.47 3.81
CA ILE A 388 8.51 12.24 4.37
C ILE A 388 9.53 12.64 3.29
N GLY A 389 9.45 12.04 2.10
CA GLY A 389 10.38 12.24 1.01
C GLY A 389 10.18 13.56 0.27
N SER A 390 11.25 14.09 -0.27
CA SER A 390 11.26 15.26 -1.15
C SER A 390 12.51 15.22 -2.05
N GLY A 391 12.57 16.12 -3.04
CA GLY A 391 13.78 16.33 -3.87
C GLY A 391 14.98 16.91 -3.10
N GLU A 392 14.86 17.18 -1.80
CA GLU A 392 15.95 17.65 -0.94
C GLU A 392 16.40 16.58 0.08
N MET A 393 15.76 15.39 0.06
CA MET A 393 16.05 14.31 1.01
C MET A 393 17.44 13.70 0.75
N GLN A 394 18.24 13.63 1.82
CA GLN A 394 19.52 12.93 1.87
C GLN A 394 19.38 11.74 2.82
N ILE A 395 19.81 10.58 2.39
CA ILE A 395 19.78 9.37 3.23
C ILE A 395 21.15 8.70 3.18
N ASP A 396 21.75 8.49 4.34
CA ASP A 396 22.98 7.72 4.52
C ASP A 396 22.69 6.39 5.24
N GLY A 397 23.28 5.31 4.73
CA GLY A 397 23.32 4.02 5.39
C GLY A 397 24.53 3.93 6.30
N ILE A 398 24.33 3.65 7.60
CA ILE A 398 25.37 3.52 8.61
C ILE A 398 25.65 2.04 8.85
N LYS A 399 26.93 1.63 8.74
CA LYS A 399 27.39 0.27 8.94
C LYS A 399 27.79 -0.01 10.39
N ALA A 400 27.94 -1.28 10.73
CA ALA A 400 28.29 -1.71 12.09
C ALA A 400 29.66 -1.16 12.60
N ASP A 401 30.57 -0.81 11.70
CA ASP A 401 31.87 -0.19 12.02
C ASP A 401 31.76 1.33 12.19
N GLY A 402 30.57 1.91 12.06
CA GLY A 402 30.32 3.35 12.13
C GLY A 402 30.61 4.13 10.83
N SER A 403 31.09 3.47 9.79
CA SER A 403 31.20 4.09 8.46
C SER A 403 29.82 4.33 7.84
N SER A 404 29.71 5.35 7.00
CA SER A 404 28.48 5.66 6.29
C SER A 404 28.72 5.73 4.79
N GLU A 405 27.70 5.40 4.01
CA GLU A 405 27.67 5.57 2.57
C GLU A 405 26.32 6.11 2.10
N PRO A 406 26.27 6.86 0.99
CA PRO A 406 25.01 7.42 0.52
C PRO A 406 24.07 6.33 0.01
N VAL A 407 22.80 6.39 0.45
CA VAL A 407 21.68 5.60 -0.06
C VAL A 407 20.84 6.42 -1.00
N MET A 408 20.52 7.65 -0.62
CA MET A 408 19.85 8.62 -1.50
C MET A 408 20.51 10.00 -1.42
N ARG A 409 20.47 10.74 -2.53
CA ARG A 409 20.91 12.14 -2.64
C ARG A 409 19.87 12.90 -3.45
N ASP A 410 19.47 14.06 -2.95
CA ASP A 410 18.47 14.91 -3.59
C ASP A 410 17.20 14.13 -3.96
N GLY A 411 16.78 13.23 -3.06
CA GLY A 411 15.63 12.36 -3.26
C GLY A 411 15.82 11.21 -4.26
N GLU A 412 17.01 11.04 -4.86
CA GLU A 412 17.31 10.02 -5.85
C GLU A 412 18.27 8.96 -5.31
N TRP A 413 18.22 7.77 -5.89
CA TRP A 413 19.15 6.70 -5.53
C TRP A 413 20.61 7.11 -5.79
N ALA A 414 21.47 6.94 -4.80
CA ALA A 414 22.88 7.31 -4.86
C ALA A 414 23.79 6.12 -5.23
N PHE A 415 23.23 4.97 -5.59
CA PHE A 415 23.98 3.80 -6.03
C PHE A 415 23.27 3.09 -7.18
N ASP A 416 24.04 2.53 -8.09
CA ASP A 416 23.58 1.70 -9.20
C ASP A 416 23.40 0.24 -8.75
N ILE A 417 22.52 -0.51 -9.45
CA ILE A 417 22.21 -1.92 -9.23
C ILE A 417 22.46 -2.73 -10.49
#